data_2ffce913058e41fe5b97e0028f1f19cb
#
_entry.id   2ffce913058e41fe5b97e0028f1f19cb
#
_cell.length_a   1.000
_cell.length_b   1.000
_cell.length_c   1.000
_cell.angle_alpha   90.00
_cell.angle_beta   90.00
_cell.angle_gamma   90.00
#
_symmetry.space_group_name_H-M   'P 1'
#
loop_
_entity.id
_entity.type
_entity.pdbx_description
1 polymer ?
#
loop_
_entity_poly.entity_id
_entity_poly.type
_entity_poly.pdbx_seq_one_letter_code
_entity_poly.pdbx_strand_id
1 'polypeptide(L)'
;RRVADALHCSLEQLLSELALHHLDLVLAGQAAPRNPNLRLTSERLVDSPVEWYGPARLVGKTERDRFPQSLNDLPVLLPTGHSALRPTLDHWFEAQGLRPRIVGEFEDSALLAVFAARGLGVFPVSRLGADDVGLMRGLRLLGSSDGVKEEIHAIRSRRGQHHPLVMQVVAAARP
;
A
#
# COMPACT_ATOMS: atom_id res chain seq x y z
N ARG A 1 25.39 0.45 9.90
CA ARG A 1 24.74 0.02 8.65
C ARG A 1 23.37 0.66 8.61
N ARG A 2 23.09 1.42 7.55
CA ARG A 2 21.85 2.16 7.41
C ARG A 2 20.73 1.22 6.99
N VAL A 3 19.59 1.29 7.68
CA VAL A 3 18.31 0.92 7.10
C VAL A 3 18.07 1.96 6.01
N ALA A 4 17.95 1.55 4.75
CA ALA A 4 17.71 2.49 3.68
C ALA A 4 16.32 3.09 3.87
N ASP A 5 16.25 4.41 4.02
CA ASP A 5 15.00 5.14 3.89
C ASP A 5 14.48 4.94 2.47
N ALA A 6 13.33 4.25 2.37
CA ALA A 6 12.68 3.93 1.09
C ALA A 6 12.02 5.15 0.41
N LEU A 7 12.31 6.34 0.86
CA LEU A 7 11.80 7.59 0.33
C LEU A 7 12.48 7.85 -1.03
N HIS A 8 11.77 7.59 -2.12
CA HIS A 8 12.10 7.95 -3.51
C HIS A 8 13.04 7.03 -4.29
N CYS A 9 13.26 5.78 -3.89
CA CYS A 9 13.98 4.81 -4.72
C CYS A 9 13.00 3.88 -5.44
N SER A 10 13.22 3.65 -6.74
CA SER A 10 12.48 2.61 -7.45
C SER A 10 12.83 1.23 -6.90
N LEU A 11 11.90 0.27 -7.00
CA LEU A 11 12.18 -1.11 -6.59
C LEU A 11 13.43 -1.66 -7.29
N GLU A 12 13.63 -1.36 -8.57
CA GLU A 12 14.80 -1.79 -9.35
C GLU A 12 16.11 -1.28 -8.75
N GLN A 13 16.14 -0.02 -8.32
CA GLN A 13 17.32 0.56 -7.65
C GLN A 13 17.61 -0.16 -6.33
N LEU A 14 16.57 -0.40 -5.51
CA LEU A 14 16.71 -1.12 -4.25
C LEU A 14 17.19 -2.56 -4.46
N LEU A 15 16.68 -3.26 -5.48
CA LEU A 15 17.12 -4.60 -5.82
C LEU A 15 18.56 -4.64 -6.32
N SER A 16 19.00 -3.61 -7.04
CA SER A 16 20.40 -3.47 -7.46
C SER A 16 21.34 -3.29 -6.27
N GLU A 17 20.98 -2.42 -5.32
CA GLU A 17 21.73 -2.21 -4.08
C GLU A 17 21.77 -3.51 -3.21
N LEU A 18 20.65 -4.24 -3.18
CA LEU A 18 20.58 -5.54 -2.49
C LEU A 18 21.49 -6.59 -3.15
N ALA A 19 21.53 -6.62 -4.49
CA ALA A 19 22.40 -7.54 -5.24
C ALA A 19 23.87 -7.19 -5.07
N LEU A 20 24.20 -5.91 -4.94
CA LEU A 20 25.57 -5.43 -4.64
C LEU A 20 25.97 -5.58 -3.16
N HIS A 21 25.08 -6.12 -2.34
CA HIS A 21 25.29 -6.26 -0.88
C HIS A 21 25.45 -4.93 -0.11
N HIS A 22 24.98 -3.83 -0.67
CA HIS A 22 24.88 -2.56 0.03
C HIS A 22 23.69 -2.53 0.99
N LEU A 23 22.65 -3.32 0.68
CA LEU A 23 21.50 -3.59 1.53
C LEU A 23 21.47 -5.06 1.93
N ASP A 24 20.93 -5.36 3.09
CA ASP A 24 20.72 -6.73 3.59
C ASP A 24 19.26 -7.19 3.41
N LEU A 25 18.31 -6.25 3.39
CA LEU A 25 16.87 -6.46 3.29
C LEU A 25 16.20 -5.31 2.54
N VAL A 26 15.23 -5.64 1.70
CA VAL A 26 14.29 -4.68 1.10
C VAL A 26 12.88 -5.09 1.49
N LEU A 27 12.08 -4.14 1.98
CA LEU A 27 10.65 -4.30 2.16
C LEU A 27 9.93 -3.59 1.01
N ALA A 28 9.06 -4.30 0.31
CA ALA A 28 8.37 -3.79 -0.87
C ALA A 28 6.92 -4.28 -0.93
N GLY A 29 6.07 -3.52 -1.61
CA GLY A 29 4.65 -3.86 -1.86
C GLY A 29 4.45 -5.01 -2.85
N GLN A 30 5.52 -5.57 -3.39
CA GLN A 30 5.48 -6.68 -4.34
C GLN A 30 6.74 -7.54 -4.24
N ALA A 31 6.65 -8.77 -4.73
CA ALA A 31 7.81 -9.67 -4.81
C ALA A 31 8.84 -9.14 -5.82
N ALA A 32 10.12 -9.50 -5.61
CA ALA A 32 11.15 -9.25 -6.61
C ALA A 32 10.80 -9.97 -7.93
N PRO A 33 11.00 -9.34 -9.09
CA PRO A 33 10.87 -10.00 -10.39
C PRO A 33 11.78 -11.24 -10.45
N ARG A 34 11.31 -12.29 -11.11
CA ARG A 34 12.11 -13.48 -11.34
C ARG A 34 13.27 -13.14 -12.28
N ASN A 35 14.44 -12.97 -11.72
CA ASN A 35 15.67 -12.78 -12.47
C ASN A 35 16.69 -13.84 -12.02
N PRO A 36 17.06 -14.81 -12.90
CA PRO A 36 18.00 -15.88 -12.55
C PRO A 36 19.40 -15.35 -12.22
N ASN A 37 19.77 -14.15 -12.68
CA ASN A 37 21.04 -13.51 -12.40
C ASN A 37 21.08 -12.85 -11.03
N LEU A 38 19.91 -12.48 -10.48
CA LEU A 38 19.76 -11.92 -9.15
C LEU A 38 19.27 -13.03 -8.23
N ARG A 39 20.17 -13.61 -7.45
CA ARG A 39 19.84 -14.68 -6.48
C ARG A 39 19.10 -14.10 -5.26
N LEU A 40 17.92 -13.51 -5.51
CA LEU A 40 17.07 -12.90 -4.51
C LEU A 40 15.94 -13.86 -4.13
N THR A 41 15.54 -13.80 -2.87
CA THR A 41 14.36 -14.51 -2.37
C THR A 41 13.36 -13.50 -1.86
N SER A 42 12.08 -13.69 -2.22
CA SER A 42 10.97 -12.88 -1.71
C SER A 42 10.09 -13.73 -0.82
N GLU A 43 9.79 -13.22 0.36
CA GLU A 43 8.89 -13.82 1.33
C GLU A 43 7.77 -12.84 1.61
N ARG A 44 6.51 -13.23 1.41
CA ARG A 44 5.36 -12.41 1.77
C ARG A 44 5.19 -12.42 3.28
N LEU A 45 5.30 -11.24 3.90
CA LEU A 45 5.15 -11.05 5.34
C LEU A 45 3.72 -10.75 5.74
N VAL A 46 3.06 -9.91 4.95
CA VAL A 46 1.73 -9.37 5.24
C VAL A 46 0.88 -9.42 3.99
N ASP A 47 -0.40 -9.66 4.21
CA ASP A 47 -1.49 -9.64 3.24
C ASP A 47 -2.66 -8.93 3.92
N SER A 48 -2.82 -7.64 3.65
CA SER A 48 -3.80 -6.78 4.31
C SER A 48 -4.90 -6.33 3.37
N PRO A 49 -6.18 -6.60 3.69
CA PRO A 49 -7.31 -6.13 2.88
C PRO A 49 -7.32 -4.61 2.81
N VAL A 50 -7.78 -4.07 1.67
CA VAL A 50 -7.90 -2.65 1.41
C VAL A 50 -9.31 -2.18 1.72
N GLU A 51 -9.41 -1.16 2.54
CA GLU A 51 -10.63 -0.51 2.97
C GLU A 51 -10.65 0.94 2.49
N TRP A 52 -11.85 1.49 2.34
CA TRP A 52 -12.06 2.86 1.91
C TRP A 52 -12.51 3.72 3.07
N TYR A 53 -11.87 4.86 3.23
CA TYR A 53 -12.14 5.82 4.28
C TYR A 53 -12.35 7.22 3.71
N GLY A 54 -13.08 8.05 4.45
CA GLY A 54 -13.26 9.45 4.10
C GLY A 54 -13.80 10.26 5.26
N PRO A 55 -13.84 11.59 5.12
CA PRO A 55 -14.35 12.48 6.16
C PRO A 55 -15.85 12.24 6.39
N ALA A 56 -16.30 12.46 7.62
CA ALA A 56 -17.69 12.22 8.04
C ALA A 56 -18.73 12.92 7.16
N ARG A 57 -18.38 14.05 6.56
CA ARG A 57 -19.26 14.80 5.64
C ARG A 57 -19.48 14.12 4.29
N LEU A 58 -18.56 13.24 3.86
CA LEU A 58 -18.66 12.50 2.61
C LEU A 58 -19.09 11.05 2.83
N VAL A 59 -18.93 10.52 4.05
CA VAL A 59 -19.21 9.12 4.37
C VAL A 59 -20.40 9.06 5.34
N GLY A 60 -21.59 9.13 4.77
CA GLY A 60 -22.85 8.93 5.46
C GLY A 60 -23.35 7.48 5.38
N LYS A 61 -24.58 7.26 5.84
CA LYS A 61 -25.22 5.95 5.76
C LYS A 61 -25.49 5.56 4.30
N THR A 62 -26.02 6.49 3.51
CA THR A 62 -26.37 6.27 2.10
C THR A 62 -25.15 5.84 1.27
N GLU A 63 -24.00 6.50 1.47
CA GLU A 63 -22.78 6.19 0.74
C GLU A 63 -22.25 4.80 1.10
N ARG A 64 -22.32 4.43 2.38
CA ARG A 64 -21.94 3.08 2.84
C ARG A 64 -22.87 1.99 2.32
N ASP A 65 -24.18 2.23 2.36
CA ASP A 65 -25.18 1.24 1.90
C ASP A 65 -25.08 1.01 0.37
N ARG A 66 -24.58 2.00 -0.37
CA ARG A 66 -24.38 1.95 -1.83
C ARG A 66 -22.95 1.57 -2.25
N PHE A 67 -22.04 1.31 -1.31
CA PHE A 67 -20.68 0.92 -1.66
C PHE A 67 -20.69 -0.44 -2.40
N PRO A 68 -19.88 -0.62 -3.48
CA PRO A 68 -18.85 0.27 -4.00
C PRO A 68 -19.35 1.34 -5.01
N GLN A 69 -20.62 1.30 -5.44
CA GLN A 69 -21.17 2.20 -6.47
C GLN A 69 -21.12 3.67 -6.05
N SER A 70 -21.16 3.96 -4.76
CA SER A 70 -21.03 5.32 -4.23
C SER A 70 -19.69 6.00 -4.59
N LEU A 71 -18.65 5.23 -4.95
CA LEU A 71 -17.37 5.78 -5.43
C LEU A 71 -17.49 6.57 -6.73
N ASN A 72 -18.53 6.33 -7.56
CA ASN A 72 -18.79 7.10 -8.78
C ASN A 72 -19.22 8.55 -8.48
N ASP A 73 -19.85 8.75 -7.32
CA ASP A 73 -20.43 10.04 -6.94
C ASP A 73 -19.51 10.84 -6.02
N LEU A 74 -18.54 10.17 -5.38
CA LEU A 74 -17.63 10.78 -4.42
C LEU A 74 -16.33 11.26 -5.08
N PRO A 75 -15.70 12.33 -4.57
CA PRO A 75 -14.33 12.64 -4.93
C PRO A 75 -13.39 11.58 -4.38
N VAL A 76 -12.52 11.03 -5.25
CA VAL A 76 -11.62 9.94 -4.94
C VAL A 76 -10.17 10.41 -4.99
N LEU A 77 -9.41 10.06 -3.96
CA LEU A 77 -7.96 10.23 -3.90
C LEU A 77 -7.30 8.85 -4.05
N LEU A 78 -6.30 8.75 -4.90
CA LEU A 78 -5.62 7.49 -5.18
C LEU A 78 -4.10 7.59 -5.00
N PRO A 79 -3.43 6.46 -4.78
CA PRO A 79 -1.99 6.40 -4.97
C PRO A 79 -1.64 6.58 -6.45
N THR A 80 -0.45 7.13 -6.75
CA THR A 80 0.05 7.25 -8.13
C THR A 80 0.28 5.88 -8.77
N GLY A 81 0.50 5.87 -10.09
CA GLY A 81 0.81 4.66 -10.86
C GLY A 81 2.11 3.93 -10.44
N HIS A 82 2.97 4.57 -9.63
CA HIS A 82 4.18 3.95 -9.07
C HIS A 82 3.87 3.03 -7.88
N SER A 83 2.71 3.17 -7.25
CA SER A 83 2.27 2.27 -6.19
C SER A 83 1.89 0.90 -6.74
N ALA A 84 2.33 -0.17 -6.09
CA ALA A 84 1.92 -1.54 -6.39
C ALA A 84 0.40 -1.77 -6.22
N LEU A 85 -0.25 -0.98 -5.37
CA LEU A 85 -1.69 -1.04 -5.12
C LEU A 85 -2.51 -0.47 -6.29
N ARG A 86 -1.99 0.53 -7.02
CA ARG A 86 -2.75 1.25 -8.04
C ARG A 86 -3.27 0.34 -9.18
N PRO A 87 -2.48 -0.51 -9.82
CA PRO A 87 -2.97 -1.42 -10.85
C PRO A 87 -4.06 -2.38 -10.34
N THR A 88 -3.96 -2.83 -9.09
CA THR A 88 -4.97 -3.70 -8.47
C THR A 88 -6.29 -2.95 -8.27
N LEU A 89 -6.24 -1.68 -7.85
CA LEU A 89 -7.42 -0.83 -7.73
C LEU A 89 -8.06 -0.55 -9.10
N ASP A 90 -7.28 -0.21 -10.11
CA ASP A 90 -7.77 0.06 -11.46
C ASP A 90 -8.48 -1.17 -12.03
N HIS A 91 -7.91 -2.36 -11.87
CA HIS A 91 -8.54 -3.62 -12.27
C HIS A 91 -9.84 -3.89 -11.49
N TRP A 92 -9.84 -3.61 -10.17
CA TRP A 92 -11.05 -3.74 -9.36
C TRP A 92 -12.15 -2.77 -9.79
N PHE A 93 -11.81 -1.52 -10.13
CA PHE A 93 -12.78 -0.58 -10.68
C PHE A 93 -13.41 -1.09 -11.99
N GLU A 94 -12.59 -1.61 -12.89
CA GLU A 94 -13.08 -2.21 -14.14
C GLU A 94 -14.02 -3.39 -13.88
N ALA A 95 -13.62 -4.31 -12.99
CA ALA A 95 -14.41 -5.48 -12.64
C ALA A 95 -15.76 -5.13 -11.98
N GLN A 96 -15.81 -4.03 -11.23
CA GLN A 96 -17.04 -3.52 -10.59
C GLN A 96 -17.84 -2.56 -11.49
N GLY A 97 -17.36 -2.24 -12.68
CA GLY A 97 -17.98 -1.26 -13.58
C GLY A 97 -17.96 0.16 -13.04
N LEU A 98 -16.97 0.49 -12.21
CA LEU A 98 -16.84 1.80 -11.57
C LEU A 98 -16.02 2.78 -12.42
N ARG A 99 -16.41 4.05 -12.37
CA ARG A 99 -15.68 5.17 -12.98
C ARG A 99 -15.52 6.29 -11.95
N PRO A 100 -14.66 6.11 -10.95
CA PRO A 100 -14.51 7.08 -9.88
C PRO A 100 -13.98 8.41 -10.40
N ARG A 101 -14.47 9.50 -9.81
CA ARG A 101 -13.96 10.85 -10.09
C ARG A 101 -12.69 11.09 -9.29
N ILE A 102 -11.53 10.80 -9.90
CA ILE A 102 -10.22 11.01 -9.28
C ILE A 102 -9.95 12.52 -9.21
N VAL A 103 -9.77 13.06 -8.01
CA VAL A 103 -9.52 14.49 -7.76
C VAL A 103 -8.08 14.75 -7.26
N GLY A 104 -7.31 13.71 -6.98
CA GLY A 104 -5.90 13.81 -6.60
C GLY A 104 -5.21 12.46 -6.60
N GLU A 105 -3.91 12.48 -6.88
CA GLU A 105 -3.03 11.32 -6.85
C GLU A 105 -1.79 11.65 -6.01
N PHE A 106 -1.36 10.69 -5.17
CA PHE A 106 -0.31 10.88 -4.18
C PHE A 106 0.67 9.71 -4.19
N GLU A 107 1.96 10.00 -4.11
CA GLU A 107 2.99 8.97 -3.91
C GLU A 107 3.06 8.52 -2.45
N ASP A 108 2.81 9.45 -1.54
CA ASP A 108 2.87 9.23 -0.09
C ASP A 108 1.48 9.00 0.49
N SER A 109 1.27 7.82 1.08
CA SER A 109 -0.01 7.43 1.68
C SER A 109 -0.38 8.26 2.92
N ALA A 110 0.61 8.73 3.69
CA ALA A 110 0.35 9.59 4.85
C ALA A 110 -0.12 10.97 4.39
N LEU A 111 0.50 11.53 3.34
CA LEU A 111 0.06 12.79 2.75
C LEU A 111 -1.35 12.65 2.17
N LEU A 112 -1.65 11.54 1.48
CA LEU A 112 -2.98 11.24 0.97
C LEU A 112 -4.02 11.25 2.09
N ALA A 113 -3.75 10.59 3.22
CA ALA A 113 -4.64 10.56 4.38
C ALA A 113 -4.86 11.96 4.99
N VAL A 114 -3.83 12.81 5.03
CA VAL A 114 -3.95 14.20 5.50
C VAL A 114 -4.91 15.01 4.63
N PHE A 115 -4.82 14.89 3.30
CA PHE A 115 -5.73 15.57 2.38
C PHE A 115 -7.15 15.02 2.47
N ALA A 116 -7.31 13.71 2.62
CA ALA A 116 -8.61 13.09 2.86
C ALA A 116 -9.25 13.61 4.15
N ALA A 117 -8.50 13.67 5.26
CA ALA A 117 -8.97 14.20 6.54
C ALA A 117 -9.42 15.68 6.44
N ARG A 118 -8.77 16.47 5.58
CA ARG A 118 -9.17 17.85 5.26
C ARG A 118 -10.41 17.93 4.36
N GLY A 119 -10.90 16.77 3.89
CA GLY A 119 -12.16 16.67 3.19
C GLY A 119 -12.06 16.69 1.68
N LEU A 120 -10.88 16.47 1.08
CA LEU A 120 -10.74 16.46 -0.37
C LEU A 120 -11.44 15.27 -1.03
N GLY A 121 -11.50 14.12 -0.36
CA GLY A 121 -12.09 12.94 -0.94
C GLY A 121 -12.05 11.71 -0.03
N VAL A 122 -12.53 10.60 -0.57
CA VAL A 122 -12.39 9.27 0.00
C VAL A 122 -11.16 8.58 -0.60
N PHE A 123 -10.53 7.67 0.13
CA PHE A 123 -9.29 7.05 -0.29
C PHE A 123 -9.17 5.59 0.18
N PRO A 124 -8.42 4.75 -0.56
CA PRO A 124 -8.12 3.39 -0.14
C PRO A 124 -6.90 3.36 0.79
N VAL A 125 -6.97 2.51 1.79
CA VAL A 125 -5.86 2.22 2.69
C VAL A 125 -5.94 0.78 3.14
N SER A 126 -4.81 0.10 3.28
CA SER A 126 -4.79 -1.24 3.87
C SER A 126 -5.18 -1.17 5.35
N ARG A 127 -5.76 -2.23 5.86
CA ARG A 127 -6.16 -2.31 7.27
C ARG A 127 -4.97 -2.04 8.20
N LEU A 128 -3.78 -2.50 7.85
CA LEU A 128 -2.56 -2.17 8.60
C LEU A 128 -2.30 -0.67 8.70
N GLY A 129 -2.50 0.07 7.59
CA GLY A 129 -2.37 1.53 7.61
C GLY A 129 -3.53 2.21 8.33
N ALA A 130 -4.71 1.60 8.34
CA ALA A 130 -5.88 2.11 9.05
C ALA A 130 -5.77 1.97 10.58
N ASP A 131 -5.00 1.01 11.07
CA ASP A 131 -4.74 0.82 12.49
C ASP A 131 -3.86 1.93 13.09
N ASP A 132 -3.24 2.76 12.25
CA ASP A 132 -2.58 3.99 12.72
C ASP A 132 -3.62 5.06 13.08
N VAL A 133 -4.00 5.05 14.35
CA VAL A 133 -5.05 5.90 14.94
C VAL A 133 -4.80 7.40 14.70
N GLY A 134 -3.54 7.80 14.55
CA GLY A 134 -3.16 9.20 14.29
C GLY A 134 -3.61 9.68 12.91
N LEU A 135 -3.42 8.87 11.89
CA LEU A 135 -3.75 9.18 10.50
C LEU A 135 -5.27 9.11 10.23
N MET A 136 -6.00 8.27 10.94
CA MET A 136 -7.42 8.00 10.69
C MET A 136 -8.37 8.90 11.50
N ARG A 137 -7.84 9.83 12.32
CA ARG A 137 -8.67 10.71 13.16
C ARG A 137 -9.66 11.54 12.31
N GLY A 138 -10.95 11.41 12.61
CA GLY A 138 -12.02 12.13 11.89
C GLY A 138 -12.44 11.50 10.56
N LEU A 139 -11.85 10.36 10.20
CA LEU A 139 -12.24 9.57 9.03
C LEU A 139 -13.22 8.46 9.43
N ARG A 140 -14.08 8.07 8.48
CA ARG A 140 -15.05 6.98 8.64
C ARG A 140 -14.85 5.95 7.56
N LEU A 141 -15.02 4.69 7.94
CA LEU A 141 -15.04 3.57 7.01
C LEU A 141 -16.25 3.71 6.06
N LEU A 142 -15.97 3.70 4.76
CA LEU A 142 -16.97 3.67 3.70
C LEU A 142 -17.32 2.23 3.31
N GLY A 143 -16.32 1.37 3.12
CA GLY A 143 -16.48 -0.03 2.77
C GLY A 143 -15.14 -0.72 2.51
N SER A 144 -15.18 -2.00 2.16
CA SER A 144 -14.01 -2.83 1.86
C SER A 144 -14.02 -3.26 0.40
N SER A 145 -12.86 -3.20 -0.27
CA SER A 145 -12.70 -3.68 -1.63
C SER A 145 -12.48 -5.20 -1.61
N ASP A 146 -13.51 -5.96 -1.94
CA ASP A 146 -13.41 -7.41 -1.97
C ASP A 146 -12.32 -7.89 -2.95
N GLY A 147 -11.39 -8.70 -2.46
CA GLY A 147 -10.29 -9.25 -3.25
C GLY A 147 -9.11 -8.31 -3.46
N VAL A 148 -9.21 -7.02 -3.09
CA VAL A 148 -8.08 -6.08 -3.15
C VAL A 148 -7.30 -6.14 -1.85
N LYS A 149 -6.00 -6.39 -1.97
CA LYS A 149 -5.09 -6.51 -0.84
C LYS A 149 -3.80 -5.75 -1.09
N GLU A 150 -3.22 -5.24 -0.04
CA GLU A 150 -1.87 -4.73 -0.04
C GLU A 150 -0.95 -5.78 0.58
N GLU A 151 0.12 -6.12 -0.13
CA GLU A 151 1.11 -7.09 0.32
C GLU A 151 2.37 -6.37 0.76
N ILE A 152 3.08 -6.95 1.74
CA ILE A 152 4.44 -6.56 2.09
C ILE A 152 5.33 -7.79 1.93
N HIS A 153 6.36 -7.64 1.11
CA HIS A 153 7.37 -8.66 0.85
C HIS A 153 8.70 -8.28 1.44
N ALA A 154 9.35 -9.23 2.12
CA ALA A 154 10.75 -9.17 2.48
C ALA A 154 11.59 -9.76 1.35
N ILE A 155 12.42 -8.94 0.73
CA ILE A 155 13.32 -9.37 -0.34
C ILE A 155 14.75 -9.39 0.21
N ARG A 156 15.42 -10.51 0.05
CA ARG A 156 16.75 -10.77 0.63
C ARG A 156 17.67 -11.38 -0.40
N SER A 157 18.97 -11.06 -0.32
CA SER A 157 20.00 -11.84 -0.99
C SER A 157 20.28 -13.14 -0.22
N ARG A 158 20.89 -14.13 -0.87
CA ARG A 158 21.31 -15.37 -0.20
C ARG A 158 22.15 -15.13 1.06
N ARG A 159 22.95 -14.08 1.05
CA ARG A 159 23.82 -13.71 2.17
C ARG A 159 23.05 -13.06 3.31
N GLY A 160 22.02 -12.25 2.99
CA GLY A 160 21.17 -11.57 3.97
C GLY A 160 20.20 -12.51 4.71
N GLN A 161 19.94 -13.71 4.18
CA GLN A 161 18.99 -14.67 4.79
C GLN A 161 19.35 -15.08 6.21
N HIS A 162 20.64 -15.13 6.53
CA HIS A 162 21.13 -15.59 7.83
C HIS A 162 21.59 -14.46 8.76
N HIS A 163 21.38 -13.19 8.36
CA HIS A 163 21.78 -12.08 9.21
C HIS A 163 20.81 -11.93 10.39
N PRO A 164 21.28 -11.97 11.66
CA PRO A 164 20.40 -11.98 12.84
C PRO A 164 19.42 -10.80 12.89
N LEU A 165 19.87 -9.59 12.56
CA LEU A 165 19.00 -8.39 12.53
C LEU A 165 17.92 -8.48 11.45
N VAL A 166 18.24 -9.05 10.27
CA VAL A 166 17.25 -9.26 9.20
C VAL A 166 16.18 -10.25 9.67
N MET A 167 16.58 -11.32 10.36
CA MET A 167 15.64 -12.29 10.91
C MET A 167 14.73 -11.65 11.98
N GLN A 168 15.26 -10.78 12.83
CA GLN A 168 14.46 -10.04 13.82
C GLN A 168 13.46 -9.11 13.18
N VAL A 169 13.86 -8.33 12.16
CA VAL A 169 12.94 -7.41 11.42
C VAL A 169 11.83 -8.21 10.75
N VAL A 170 12.17 -9.31 10.07
CA VAL A 170 11.18 -10.16 9.40
C VAL A 170 10.23 -10.81 10.41
N ALA A 171 10.72 -11.26 11.55
CA ALA A 171 9.89 -11.84 12.60
C ALA A 171 8.94 -10.80 13.23
N ALA A 172 9.43 -9.58 13.46
CA ALA A 172 8.63 -8.48 14.01
C ALA A 172 7.55 -7.94 13.04
N ALA A 173 7.75 -8.12 11.73
CA ALA A 173 6.81 -7.69 10.70
C ALA A 173 5.70 -8.73 10.38
N ARG A 174 5.77 -9.90 10.99
CA ARG A 174 4.69 -10.90 10.90
C ARG A 174 3.62 -10.59 11.95
N PRO A 175 2.34 -10.63 11.58
CA PRO A 175 1.24 -10.44 12.55
C PRO A 175 1.19 -11.52 13.60
#